data_c195316f0a7486468a0532aa164f5e36
#
_entry.id   c195316f0a7486468a0532aa164f5e36
#
_cell.length_a   1.000
_cell.length_b   1.000
_cell.length_c   1.000
_cell.angle_alpha   90.00
_cell.angle_beta   90.00
_cell.angle_gamma   90.00
#
_symmetry.space_group_name_H-M   'P 1'
#
loop_
_entity.id
_entity.type
_entity.pdbx_description
1 polymer ?
#
loop_
_entity_poly.entity_id
_entity_poly.type
_entity_poly.pdbx_seq_one_letter_code
_entity_poly.pdbx_strand_id
1 'polypeptide(L)'
;MESKRVVVTGLGALTPIGNNVPDFWEGLTNGVSGAAPIVGFDTEKFKTKFACEVKNFNPEDFLEKKEARKLDPFVQYALVATDEAVKDGGFEFEKLDTNRIGVIWGAGIGGLKTFLDEISNFAKGDGTPRYNPFFIPKMIIDIAPGHISIKYGLRGPNFATVSACASSTNAMIDAFNYIRLGMADVIISGGSEAIINEAGMGGFNAMHALSTRNDDPQTASRPFDKDRDGFVAGEGAGTIILEELEHAKARGAKIYAELVGGGMSADANHITAPHPEGLGARMVMTNALRDAGLTTADIDYINVHGTSTPLGDISETKAIADLFGEDAYRLNISSTKSMTGHLLGAAGAIEAIAAILAVKNDIVPPTINHFTDDPAFDPKLNFTFNKAQKREVRAALSNTFGFGGHNASVIFKKYED
;
A
#
# COMPACT_ATOMS: atom_id res chain seq x y z
N MET A 1 31.96 -2.59 -1.24
CA MET A 1 31.24 -3.70 -0.59
C MET A 1 30.24 -4.21 -1.61
N GLU A 2 30.15 -5.50 -1.80
CA GLU A 2 29.10 -6.13 -2.60
C GLU A 2 27.73 -5.90 -1.94
N SER A 3 26.73 -5.51 -2.71
CA SER A 3 25.39 -5.26 -2.20
C SER A 3 24.74 -6.60 -1.77
N LYS A 4 24.16 -6.65 -0.57
CA LYS A 4 23.50 -7.86 -0.08
C LYS A 4 22.17 -8.08 -0.81
N ARG A 5 21.80 -9.32 -1.06
CA ARG A 5 20.48 -9.69 -1.58
C ARG A 5 19.42 -9.58 -0.48
N VAL A 6 18.23 -9.12 -0.85
CA VAL A 6 17.13 -8.90 0.10
C VAL A 6 15.91 -9.68 -0.33
N VAL A 7 15.40 -10.50 0.57
CA VAL A 7 14.26 -11.39 0.31
C VAL A 7 13.08 -11.06 1.20
N VAL A 8 11.90 -11.47 0.78
CA VAL A 8 10.65 -11.35 1.53
C VAL A 8 10.39 -12.66 2.26
N THR A 9 10.33 -12.61 3.59
CA THR A 9 10.19 -13.82 4.43
C THR A 9 8.92 -13.87 5.27
N GLY A 10 8.17 -12.77 5.36
CA GLY A 10 6.89 -12.72 6.07
C GLY A 10 5.95 -11.70 5.48
N LEU A 11 4.67 -12.02 5.44
CA LEU A 11 3.59 -11.17 4.93
C LEU A 11 2.44 -11.10 5.93
N GLY A 12 1.81 -9.93 6.03
CA GLY A 12 0.60 -9.71 6.81
C GLY A 12 -0.29 -8.65 6.18
N ALA A 13 -1.59 -8.84 6.24
CA ALA A 13 -2.56 -7.95 5.61
C ALA A 13 -3.84 -7.79 6.42
N LEU A 14 -4.33 -6.56 6.52
CA LEU A 14 -5.65 -6.23 7.01
C LEU A 14 -6.27 -5.26 6.00
N THR A 15 -7.25 -5.74 5.22
CA THR A 15 -7.76 -5.03 4.05
C THR A 15 -9.28 -5.10 3.95
N PRO A 16 -9.91 -4.25 3.12
CA PRO A 16 -11.36 -4.30 2.90
C PRO A 16 -11.91 -5.60 2.32
N ILE A 17 -11.03 -6.46 1.75
CA ILE A 17 -11.42 -7.72 1.09
C ILE A 17 -10.80 -8.96 1.73
N GLY A 18 -10.12 -8.81 2.87
CA GLY A 18 -9.53 -9.91 3.63
C GLY A 18 -8.75 -9.40 4.83
N ASN A 19 -8.93 -10.02 5.99
CA ASN A 19 -8.30 -9.63 7.26
C ASN A 19 -7.01 -10.42 7.55
N ASN A 20 -6.52 -11.15 6.57
CA ASN A 20 -5.24 -11.86 6.54
C ASN A 20 -4.79 -12.04 5.09
N VAL A 21 -3.56 -12.47 4.88
CA VAL A 21 -2.97 -12.65 3.55
C VAL A 21 -3.71 -13.70 2.69
N PRO A 22 -4.08 -14.88 3.20
CA PRO A 22 -4.86 -15.86 2.43
C PRO A 22 -6.21 -15.30 1.94
N ASP A 23 -7.01 -14.69 2.82
CA ASP A 23 -8.31 -14.12 2.46
C ASP A 23 -8.15 -12.94 1.50
N PHE A 24 -7.15 -12.09 1.72
CA PHE A 24 -6.82 -11.00 0.81
C PHE A 24 -6.48 -11.51 -0.59
N TRP A 25 -5.64 -12.54 -0.71
CA TRP A 25 -5.29 -13.14 -1.99
C TRP A 25 -6.48 -13.79 -2.70
N GLU A 26 -7.32 -14.50 -1.95
CA GLU A 26 -8.55 -15.07 -2.47
C GLU A 26 -9.49 -13.96 -2.99
N GLY A 27 -9.68 -12.89 -2.21
CA GLY A 27 -10.47 -11.72 -2.62
C GLY A 27 -9.94 -11.08 -3.90
N LEU A 28 -8.62 -10.91 -4.01
CA LEU A 28 -7.96 -10.37 -5.21
C LEU A 28 -8.18 -11.24 -6.44
N THR A 29 -7.93 -12.54 -6.35
CA THR A 29 -8.03 -13.45 -7.50
C THR A 29 -9.46 -13.70 -7.95
N ASN A 30 -10.42 -13.59 -7.03
CA ASN A 30 -11.86 -13.70 -7.32
C ASN A 30 -12.50 -12.37 -7.75
N GLY A 31 -11.78 -11.26 -7.73
CA GLY A 31 -12.31 -9.95 -8.14
C GLY A 31 -13.36 -9.39 -7.17
N VAL A 32 -13.15 -9.54 -5.87
CA VAL A 32 -14.09 -9.07 -4.84
C VAL A 32 -13.97 -7.55 -4.64
N SER A 33 -15.07 -6.81 -4.76
CA SER A 33 -15.12 -5.39 -4.42
C SER A 33 -15.28 -5.20 -2.91
N GLY A 34 -14.38 -4.40 -2.30
CA GLY A 34 -14.45 -4.01 -0.91
C GLY A 34 -15.40 -2.84 -0.63
N ALA A 35 -15.83 -2.12 -1.66
CA ALA A 35 -16.64 -0.92 -1.52
C ALA A 35 -18.06 -1.21 -1.01
N ALA A 36 -18.48 -0.46 0.01
CA ALA A 36 -19.81 -0.55 0.62
C ALA A 36 -20.21 0.81 1.21
N PRO A 37 -21.50 1.04 1.50
CA PRO A 37 -21.91 2.22 2.26
C PRO A 37 -21.13 2.32 3.59
N ILE A 38 -20.69 3.54 3.93
CA ILE A 38 -19.98 3.81 5.18
C ILE A 38 -20.91 3.57 6.37
N VAL A 39 -20.43 2.86 7.37
CA VAL A 39 -21.18 2.56 8.59
C VAL A 39 -20.64 3.28 9.84
N GLY A 40 -19.42 3.81 9.78
CA GLY A 40 -18.73 4.42 10.92
C GLY A 40 -19.28 5.77 11.38
N PHE A 41 -19.99 6.51 10.50
CA PHE A 41 -20.58 7.82 10.79
C PHE A 41 -21.74 8.15 9.83
N ASP A 42 -22.54 9.18 10.16
CA ASP A 42 -23.64 9.64 9.31
C ASP A 42 -23.15 10.35 8.05
N THR A 43 -23.47 9.77 6.89
CA THR A 43 -23.05 10.27 5.57
C THR A 43 -24.12 11.06 4.83
N GLU A 44 -25.29 11.35 5.43
CA GLU A 44 -26.42 12.00 4.74
C GLU A 44 -26.00 13.27 3.98
N LYS A 45 -25.15 14.10 4.60
CA LYS A 45 -24.66 15.37 4.08
C LYS A 45 -23.41 15.29 3.21
N PHE A 46 -22.83 14.09 3.05
CA PHE A 46 -21.60 13.89 2.27
C PHE A 46 -21.89 13.63 0.80
N LYS A 47 -21.03 14.13 -0.09
CA LYS A 47 -21.13 13.84 -1.53
C LYS A 47 -20.86 12.37 -1.84
N THR A 48 -19.85 11.78 -1.19
CA THR A 48 -19.51 10.36 -1.25
C THR A 48 -19.96 9.69 0.05
N LYS A 49 -20.77 8.63 -0.06
CA LYS A 49 -21.40 7.94 1.07
C LYS A 49 -20.92 6.50 1.26
N PHE A 50 -19.85 6.13 0.56
CA PHE A 50 -19.30 4.79 0.54
C PHE A 50 -17.77 4.83 0.59
N ALA A 51 -17.19 3.72 1.00
CA ALA A 51 -15.74 3.53 1.07
C ALA A 51 -15.41 2.03 1.13
N CYS A 52 -14.15 1.70 1.10
CA CYS A 52 -13.62 0.38 1.37
C CYS A 52 -13.12 0.32 2.82
N GLU A 53 -14.06 0.16 3.77
CA GLU A 53 -13.75 -0.04 5.20
C GLU A 53 -13.23 -1.46 5.45
N VAL A 54 -12.36 -1.63 6.46
CA VAL A 54 -12.02 -2.94 7.00
C VAL A 54 -13.26 -3.54 7.66
N LYS A 55 -13.62 -4.77 7.25
CA LYS A 55 -14.86 -5.43 7.67
C LYS A 55 -14.61 -6.47 8.78
N ASN A 56 -15.61 -6.66 9.67
CA ASN A 56 -15.57 -7.69 10.70
C ASN A 56 -14.29 -7.62 11.57
N PHE A 57 -13.81 -6.41 11.84
CA PHE A 57 -12.64 -6.17 12.65
C PHE A 57 -13.02 -5.61 14.01
N ASN A 58 -12.61 -6.30 15.06
CA ASN A 58 -12.66 -5.80 16.42
C ASN A 58 -11.24 -5.83 17.00
N PRO A 59 -10.62 -4.70 17.33
CA PRO A 59 -9.26 -4.66 17.84
C PRO A 59 -9.08 -5.45 19.14
N GLU A 60 -10.14 -5.66 19.94
CA GLU A 60 -10.08 -6.43 21.19
C GLU A 60 -9.89 -7.94 20.96
N ASP A 61 -10.06 -8.44 19.74
CA ASP A 61 -9.77 -9.84 19.37
C ASP A 61 -8.26 -10.09 19.17
N PHE A 62 -7.48 -9.03 18.98
CA PHE A 62 -6.04 -9.08 18.68
C PHE A 62 -5.17 -8.38 19.72
N LEU A 63 -5.71 -7.37 20.39
CA LEU A 63 -5.01 -6.51 21.34
C LEU A 63 -5.75 -6.50 22.67
N GLU A 64 -5.00 -6.38 23.76
CA GLU A 64 -5.65 -6.16 25.06
C GLU A 64 -6.46 -4.87 25.03
N LYS A 65 -7.68 -4.92 25.59
CA LYS A 65 -8.63 -3.79 25.61
C LYS A 65 -8.03 -2.47 26.12
N LYS A 66 -7.19 -2.53 27.13
CA LYS A 66 -6.51 -1.33 27.68
C LYS A 66 -5.50 -0.75 26.71
N GLU A 67 -4.79 -1.60 25.96
CA GLU A 67 -3.83 -1.18 24.96
C GLU A 67 -4.53 -0.66 23.70
N ALA A 68 -5.54 -1.37 23.20
CA ALA A 68 -6.32 -0.93 22.04
C ALA A 68 -6.87 0.50 22.18
N ARG A 69 -7.32 0.89 23.38
CA ARG A 69 -7.84 2.24 23.66
C ARG A 69 -6.77 3.35 23.65
N LYS A 70 -5.49 3.00 23.78
CA LYS A 70 -4.37 3.95 23.71
C LYS A 70 -3.88 4.18 22.29
N LEU A 71 -4.43 3.48 21.31
CA LEU A 71 -4.00 3.49 19.92
C LEU A 71 -5.06 4.11 19.02
N ASP A 72 -4.62 4.85 18.01
CA ASP A 72 -5.48 5.22 16.88
C ASP A 72 -5.68 3.99 15.97
N PRO A 73 -6.78 3.88 15.21
CA PRO A 73 -7.02 2.74 14.31
C PRO A 73 -5.86 2.42 13.36
N PHE A 74 -5.15 3.42 12.82
CA PHE A 74 -4.03 3.13 11.91
C PHE A 74 -2.90 2.35 12.60
N VAL A 75 -2.67 2.56 13.91
CA VAL A 75 -1.70 1.79 14.70
C VAL A 75 -2.23 0.40 15.03
N GLN A 76 -3.52 0.28 15.33
CA GLN A 76 -4.16 -1.01 15.57
C GLN A 76 -4.02 -1.90 14.32
N TYR A 77 -4.30 -1.36 13.13
CA TYR A 77 -4.13 -2.08 11.86
C TYR A 77 -2.68 -2.49 11.63
N ALA A 78 -1.73 -1.59 11.89
CA ALA A 78 -0.29 -1.87 11.79
C ALA A 78 0.13 -3.06 12.65
N LEU A 79 -0.30 -3.10 13.93
CA LEU A 79 0.05 -4.16 14.85
C LEU A 79 -0.54 -5.50 14.45
N VAL A 80 -1.80 -5.54 14.01
CA VAL A 80 -2.48 -6.78 13.59
C VAL A 80 -1.83 -7.36 12.34
N ALA A 81 -1.59 -6.55 11.31
CA ALA A 81 -0.89 -7.00 10.12
C ALA A 81 0.56 -7.44 10.42
N THR A 82 1.23 -6.77 11.36
CA THR A 82 2.59 -7.17 11.76
C THR A 82 2.59 -8.51 12.52
N ASP A 83 1.62 -8.75 13.39
CA ASP A 83 1.50 -10.03 14.11
C ASP A 83 1.37 -11.21 13.12
N GLU A 84 0.55 -11.04 12.08
CA GLU A 84 0.45 -12.03 11.02
C GLU A 84 1.78 -12.24 10.31
N ALA A 85 2.47 -11.17 9.89
CA ALA A 85 3.74 -11.25 9.16
C ALA A 85 4.84 -11.92 10.00
N VAL A 86 4.93 -11.61 11.28
CA VAL A 86 5.88 -12.23 12.21
C VAL A 86 5.62 -13.73 12.35
N LYS A 87 4.35 -14.10 12.52
CA LYS A 87 3.94 -15.51 12.60
C LYS A 87 4.19 -16.24 11.29
N ASP A 88 3.83 -15.62 10.16
CA ASP A 88 4.02 -16.17 8.82
C ASP A 88 5.50 -16.40 8.49
N GLY A 89 6.37 -15.47 8.89
CA GLY A 89 7.82 -15.54 8.72
C GLY A 89 8.53 -16.48 9.72
N GLY A 90 7.81 -17.00 10.72
CA GLY A 90 8.38 -17.91 11.74
C GLY A 90 9.44 -17.26 12.60
N PHE A 91 9.29 -15.97 12.95
CA PHE A 91 10.29 -15.25 13.73
C PHE A 91 10.19 -15.59 15.23
N GLU A 92 11.32 -16.02 15.79
CA GLU A 92 11.56 -16.23 17.22
C GLU A 92 12.64 -15.22 17.65
N PHE A 93 12.23 -13.98 17.98
CA PHE A 93 13.14 -12.86 18.21
C PHE A 93 14.13 -13.09 19.37
N GLU A 94 13.80 -13.95 20.33
CA GLU A 94 14.69 -14.33 21.45
C GLU A 94 15.93 -15.08 20.98
N LYS A 95 15.90 -15.65 19.77
CA LYS A 95 17.03 -16.37 19.15
C LYS A 95 17.84 -15.50 18.19
N LEU A 96 17.44 -14.24 17.98
CA LEU A 96 18.02 -13.34 16.98
C LEU A 96 18.66 -12.11 17.65
N ASP A 97 19.60 -11.47 16.95
CA ASP A 97 20.15 -10.18 17.39
C ASP A 97 19.15 -9.06 17.07
N THR A 98 18.30 -8.71 18.01
CA THR A 98 17.28 -7.67 17.86
C THR A 98 17.87 -6.28 17.64
N ASN A 99 19.16 -6.05 17.87
CA ASN A 99 19.83 -4.78 17.55
C ASN A 99 20.03 -4.62 16.02
N ARG A 100 19.93 -5.72 15.28
CA ARG A 100 20.05 -5.79 13.83
C ARG A 100 18.69 -5.87 13.12
N ILE A 101 17.57 -5.81 13.89
CA ILE A 101 16.21 -5.90 13.37
C ILE A 101 15.53 -4.54 13.58
N GLY A 102 15.12 -3.92 12.47
CA GLY A 102 14.49 -2.59 12.46
C GLY A 102 13.02 -2.60 12.07
N VAL A 103 12.41 -1.42 12.14
CA VAL A 103 11.05 -1.15 11.70
C VAL A 103 11.03 0.16 10.91
N ILE A 104 10.64 0.12 9.63
CA ILE A 104 10.47 1.30 8.79
C ILE A 104 9.06 1.26 8.21
N TRP A 105 8.23 2.25 8.56
CA TRP A 105 6.78 2.19 8.35
C TRP A 105 6.24 3.41 7.61
N GLY A 106 5.31 3.20 6.68
CA GLY A 106 4.66 4.26 5.92
C GLY A 106 3.25 4.57 6.44
N ALA A 107 2.92 5.84 6.59
CA ALA A 107 1.54 6.32 6.71
C ALA A 107 1.45 7.73 6.12
N GLY A 108 0.33 8.04 5.48
CA GLY A 108 0.17 9.34 4.81
C GLY A 108 -0.33 10.43 5.75
N ILE A 109 -1.28 10.10 6.61
CA ILE A 109 -1.98 11.07 7.50
C ILE A 109 -1.82 10.70 8.97
N GLY A 110 -1.82 9.40 9.31
CA GLY A 110 -1.70 8.94 10.69
C GLY A 110 -3.00 9.08 11.50
N GLY A 111 -2.89 9.53 12.76
CA GLY A 111 -3.98 9.53 13.74
C GLY A 111 -5.08 10.56 13.50
N LEU A 112 -5.65 10.64 12.32
CA LEU A 112 -6.67 11.62 11.95
C LEU A 112 -7.95 11.47 12.78
N LYS A 113 -8.38 10.25 13.10
CA LYS A 113 -9.56 9.99 13.93
C LYS A 113 -9.36 10.57 15.33
N THR A 114 -8.21 10.30 15.93
CA THR A 114 -7.86 10.85 17.25
C THR A 114 -7.84 12.37 17.22
N PHE A 115 -7.24 12.99 16.19
CA PHE A 115 -7.21 14.45 16.05
C PHE A 115 -8.62 15.03 15.95
N LEU A 116 -9.46 14.45 15.09
CA LEU A 116 -10.85 14.88 14.92
C LEU A 116 -11.64 14.85 16.24
N ASP A 117 -11.54 13.73 16.98
CA ASP A 117 -12.27 13.55 18.21
C ASP A 117 -11.84 14.56 19.30
N GLU A 118 -10.54 14.71 19.52
CA GLU A 118 -9.98 15.59 20.55
C GLU A 118 -10.29 17.07 20.26
N ILE A 119 -10.13 17.52 19.02
CA ILE A 119 -10.44 18.91 18.64
C ILE A 119 -11.95 19.18 18.67
N SER A 120 -12.77 18.22 18.24
CA SER A 120 -14.23 18.35 18.30
C SER A 120 -14.73 18.43 19.73
N ASN A 121 -14.17 17.62 20.64
CA ASN A 121 -14.50 17.67 22.07
C ASN A 121 -14.10 19.00 22.70
N PHE A 122 -12.90 19.50 22.38
CA PHE A 122 -12.46 20.83 22.85
C PHE A 122 -13.36 21.94 22.34
N ALA A 123 -13.71 21.93 21.06
CA ALA A 123 -14.54 22.97 20.42
C ALA A 123 -16.00 22.99 20.98
N LYS A 124 -16.51 21.85 21.41
CA LYS A 124 -17.85 21.72 22.04
C LYS A 124 -17.84 22.00 23.55
N GLY A 125 -16.65 22.08 24.16
CA GLY A 125 -16.46 22.28 25.59
C GLY A 125 -16.54 23.74 26.03
N ASP A 126 -16.11 23.99 27.27
CA ASP A 126 -16.11 25.32 27.92
C ASP A 126 -14.81 26.11 27.65
N GLY A 127 -13.96 25.67 26.73
CA GLY A 127 -12.66 26.26 26.41
C GLY A 127 -11.53 25.81 27.32
N THR A 128 -11.79 24.97 28.33
CA THR A 128 -10.74 24.35 29.14
C THR A 128 -10.00 23.28 28.35
N PRO A 129 -8.66 23.35 28.23
CA PRO A 129 -7.89 22.41 27.43
C PRO A 129 -7.74 21.05 28.13
N ARG A 130 -8.81 20.26 28.12
CA ARG A 130 -8.87 18.89 28.66
C ARG A 130 -8.69 17.87 27.54
N TYR A 131 -7.42 17.58 27.19
CA TYR A 131 -7.08 16.59 26.19
C TYR A 131 -6.73 15.24 26.82
N ASN A 132 -6.92 14.16 26.07
CA ASN A 132 -6.43 12.85 26.44
C ASN A 132 -4.89 12.89 26.57
N PRO A 133 -4.28 12.36 27.65
CA PRO A 133 -2.82 12.30 27.80
C PRO A 133 -2.10 11.60 26.64
N PHE A 134 -2.79 10.72 25.93
CA PHE A 134 -2.28 10.01 24.76
C PHE A 134 -2.58 10.72 23.43
N PHE A 135 -3.17 11.92 23.43
CA PHE A 135 -3.56 12.62 22.20
C PHE A 135 -2.40 12.72 21.21
N ILE A 136 -1.29 13.33 21.61
CA ILE A 136 -0.14 13.48 20.70
C ILE A 136 0.48 12.13 20.33
N PRO A 137 0.78 11.21 21.27
CA PRO A 137 1.29 9.89 20.90
C PRO A 137 0.39 9.08 19.97
N LYS A 138 -0.93 9.21 20.05
CA LYS A 138 -1.87 8.52 19.16
C LYS A 138 -1.90 9.13 17.75
N MET A 139 -1.58 10.41 17.62
CA MET A 139 -1.73 11.16 16.38
C MET A 139 -0.51 11.04 15.46
N ILE A 140 0.71 11.06 16.03
CA ILE A 140 1.94 11.12 15.25
C ILE A 140 2.22 9.82 14.49
N ILE A 141 2.73 9.94 13.26
CA ILE A 141 2.87 8.80 12.33
C ILE A 141 3.92 7.79 12.80
N ASP A 142 5.02 8.25 13.40
CA ASP A 142 6.13 7.44 13.86
C ASP A 142 5.79 6.54 15.07
N ILE A 143 4.61 6.70 15.63
CA ILE A 143 4.18 5.86 16.76
C ILE A 143 3.87 4.42 16.32
N ALA A 144 3.49 4.18 15.07
CA ALA A 144 3.25 2.83 14.56
C ALA A 144 4.53 1.97 14.59
N PRO A 145 5.65 2.38 13.94
CA PRO A 145 6.91 1.64 14.08
C PRO A 145 7.42 1.60 15.52
N GLY A 146 7.16 2.64 16.33
CA GLY A 146 7.48 2.65 17.76
C GLY A 146 6.78 1.52 18.53
N HIS A 147 5.48 1.35 18.35
CA HIS A 147 4.72 0.27 19.00
C HIS A 147 5.15 -1.12 18.52
N ILE A 148 5.42 -1.30 17.23
CA ILE A 148 5.94 -2.56 16.68
C ILE A 148 7.29 -2.90 17.34
N SER A 149 8.20 -1.93 17.39
CA SER A 149 9.51 -2.07 18.02
C SER A 149 9.41 -2.46 19.49
N ILE A 150 8.57 -1.76 20.26
CA ILE A 150 8.34 -2.04 21.69
C ILE A 150 7.78 -3.45 21.89
N LYS A 151 6.80 -3.84 21.08
CA LYS A 151 6.13 -5.14 21.20
C LYS A 151 7.09 -6.32 21.05
N TYR A 152 8.03 -6.22 20.14
CA TYR A 152 8.96 -7.31 19.80
C TYR A 152 10.40 -7.09 20.32
N GLY A 153 10.66 -5.99 21.03
CA GLY A 153 11.99 -5.67 21.56
C GLY A 153 13.05 -5.37 20.51
N LEU A 154 12.64 -4.83 19.34
CA LEU A 154 13.52 -4.54 18.20
C LEU A 154 14.26 -3.22 18.40
N ARG A 155 15.57 -3.21 18.19
CA ARG A 155 16.43 -2.04 18.48
C ARG A 155 17.25 -1.56 17.29
N GLY A 156 17.01 -2.11 16.10
CA GLY A 156 17.59 -1.63 14.84
C GLY A 156 16.98 -0.28 14.40
N PRO A 157 17.19 0.14 13.15
CA PRO A 157 16.63 1.38 12.62
C PRO A 157 15.11 1.44 12.81
N ASN A 158 14.59 2.56 13.34
CA ASN A 158 13.16 2.73 13.62
C ASN A 158 12.72 4.15 13.28
N PHE A 159 11.89 4.29 12.24
CA PHE A 159 11.31 5.56 11.81
C PHE A 159 10.13 5.37 10.87
N ALA A 160 9.41 6.46 10.60
CA ALA A 160 8.32 6.49 9.62
C ALA A 160 8.69 7.32 8.39
N THR A 161 8.13 6.92 7.23
CA THR A 161 8.18 7.68 5.98
C THR A 161 6.83 8.31 5.68
N VAL A 162 6.85 9.56 5.18
CA VAL A 162 5.65 10.31 4.80
C VAL A 162 5.85 10.90 3.42
N SER A 163 5.13 10.37 2.45
CA SER A 163 5.09 10.83 1.05
C SER A 163 3.71 10.57 0.43
N ALA A 164 2.67 10.91 1.18
CA ALA A 164 1.27 10.69 0.80
C ALA A 164 1.03 9.23 0.39
N CYS A 165 0.46 8.98 -0.81
CA CYS A 165 0.15 7.63 -1.27
C CYS A 165 1.39 6.75 -1.52
N ALA A 166 2.60 7.32 -1.62
CA ALA A 166 3.85 6.61 -1.82
C ALA A 166 4.55 6.20 -0.50
N SER A 167 3.96 6.53 0.67
CA SER A 167 4.63 6.37 1.98
C SER A 167 5.13 4.95 2.23
N SER A 168 4.30 3.94 2.10
CA SER A 168 4.72 2.55 2.36
C SER A 168 5.69 2.00 1.33
N THR A 169 5.61 2.45 0.07
CA THR A 169 6.61 2.07 -0.95
C THR A 169 7.96 2.69 -0.63
N ASN A 170 8.01 3.95 -0.20
CA ASN A 170 9.25 4.56 0.28
C ASN A 170 9.80 3.86 1.53
N ALA A 171 8.93 3.45 2.47
CA ALA A 171 9.35 2.64 3.62
C ALA A 171 10.07 1.36 3.19
N MET A 172 9.51 0.65 2.20
CA MET A 172 10.14 -0.57 1.65
C MET A 172 11.46 -0.28 0.93
N ILE A 173 11.57 0.81 0.18
CA ILE A 173 12.82 1.21 -0.49
C ILE A 173 13.90 1.55 0.54
N ASP A 174 13.55 2.28 1.60
CA ASP A 174 14.50 2.56 2.68
C ASP A 174 14.91 1.28 3.40
N ALA A 175 13.97 0.41 3.74
CA ALA A 175 14.25 -0.88 4.36
C ALA A 175 15.19 -1.75 3.48
N PHE A 176 14.92 -1.81 2.19
CA PHE A 176 15.78 -2.46 1.20
C PHE A 176 17.21 -1.90 1.21
N ASN A 177 17.34 -0.57 1.21
CA ASN A 177 18.63 0.11 1.25
C ASN A 177 19.40 -0.18 2.54
N TYR A 178 18.74 -0.15 3.72
CA TYR A 178 19.38 -0.46 4.98
C TYR A 178 19.93 -1.89 5.02
N ILE A 179 19.18 -2.86 4.50
CA ILE A 179 19.62 -4.27 4.49
C ILE A 179 20.73 -4.48 3.47
N ARG A 180 20.57 -4.03 2.22
CA ARG A 180 21.58 -4.26 1.17
C ARG A 180 22.92 -3.59 1.45
N LEU A 181 22.92 -2.51 2.26
CA LEU A 181 24.13 -1.84 2.74
C LEU A 181 24.70 -2.46 4.03
N GLY A 182 24.07 -3.51 4.57
CA GLY A 182 24.52 -4.20 5.79
C GLY A 182 24.27 -3.43 7.08
N MET A 183 23.37 -2.44 7.08
CA MET A 183 23.02 -1.64 8.27
C MET A 183 21.98 -2.35 9.16
N ALA A 184 21.22 -3.29 8.60
CA ALA A 184 20.30 -4.19 9.30
C ALA A 184 20.33 -5.55 8.63
N ASP A 185 19.86 -6.59 9.34
CA ASP A 185 19.70 -7.93 8.78
C ASP A 185 18.24 -8.24 8.47
N VAL A 186 17.31 -7.66 9.25
CA VAL A 186 15.86 -7.76 9.03
C VAL A 186 15.21 -6.39 9.25
N ILE A 187 14.24 -6.05 8.42
CA ILE A 187 13.38 -4.89 8.66
C ILE A 187 11.92 -5.28 8.43
N ILE A 188 11.10 -5.04 9.46
CA ILE A 188 9.65 -5.05 9.34
C ILE A 188 9.25 -3.75 8.67
N SER A 189 8.71 -3.84 7.46
CA SER A 189 8.29 -2.70 6.67
C SER A 189 6.84 -2.84 6.23
N GLY A 190 6.27 -1.77 5.73
CA GLY A 190 4.89 -1.73 5.25
C GLY A 190 4.24 -0.39 5.49
N GLY A 191 2.94 -0.40 5.70
CA GLY A 191 2.20 0.83 5.98
C GLY A 191 0.77 0.58 6.44
N SER A 192 0.20 1.59 7.08
CA SER A 192 -1.18 1.58 7.58
C SER A 192 -1.84 2.93 7.43
N GLU A 193 -3.17 2.93 7.22
CA GLU A 193 -3.97 4.14 7.12
C GLU A 193 -5.39 3.89 7.60
N ALA A 194 -6.01 4.90 8.28
CA ALA A 194 -7.38 4.84 8.79
C ALA A 194 -8.06 6.20 8.64
N ILE A 195 -8.45 6.54 7.40
CA ILE A 195 -8.96 7.87 7.06
C ILE A 195 -10.48 7.92 6.87
N ILE A 196 -11.18 6.79 7.00
CA ILE A 196 -12.62 6.76 6.79
C ILE A 196 -13.33 7.30 8.03
N ASN A 197 -13.37 8.62 8.09
CA ASN A 197 -14.05 9.43 9.10
C ASN A 197 -14.52 10.75 8.47
N GLU A 198 -15.25 11.56 9.22
CA GLU A 198 -15.85 12.81 8.71
C GLU A 198 -14.81 13.77 8.13
N ALA A 199 -13.64 13.91 8.77
CA ALA A 199 -12.59 14.83 8.32
C ALA A 199 -11.92 14.31 7.03
N GLY A 200 -11.55 13.03 6.97
CA GLY A 200 -10.93 12.42 5.79
C GLY A 200 -11.85 12.44 4.58
N MET A 201 -13.07 11.92 4.72
CA MET A 201 -14.05 11.88 3.64
C MET A 201 -14.48 13.31 3.21
N GLY A 202 -14.69 14.21 4.18
CA GLY A 202 -15.03 15.59 3.90
C GLY A 202 -13.91 16.34 3.16
N GLY A 203 -12.66 16.14 3.57
CA GLY A 203 -11.48 16.75 2.94
C GLY A 203 -11.32 16.32 1.48
N PHE A 204 -11.40 15.02 1.19
CA PHE A 204 -11.29 14.49 -0.17
C PHE A 204 -12.53 14.85 -1.02
N ASN A 205 -13.73 14.93 -0.45
CA ASN A 205 -14.91 15.46 -1.15
C ASN A 205 -14.74 16.94 -1.56
N ALA A 206 -14.13 17.78 -0.70
CA ALA A 206 -13.84 19.17 -1.00
C ALA A 206 -12.87 19.33 -2.18
N MET A 207 -11.96 18.37 -2.35
CA MET A 207 -11.02 18.32 -3.49
C MET A 207 -11.63 17.73 -4.77
N HIS A 208 -12.90 17.26 -4.75
CA HIS A 208 -13.52 16.52 -5.85
C HIS A 208 -12.69 15.29 -6.31
N ALA A 209 -11.99 14.66 -5.41
CA ALA A 209 -11.10 13.53 -5.71
C ALA A 209 -11.80 12.17 -5.63
N LEU A 210 -12.90 12.07 -4.87
CA LEU A 210 -13.64 10.83 -4.66
C LEU A 210 -14.73 10.62 -5.72
N SER A 211 -14.94 9.35 -6.08
CA SER A 211 -16.13 8.95 -6.83
C SER A 211 -17.40 9.28 -6.05
N THR A 212 -18.44 9.68 -6.77
CA THR A 212 -19.77 10.00 -6.21
C THR A 212 -20.85 9.01 -6.64
N ARG A 213 -20.47 7.82 -7.11
CA ARG A 213 -21.37 6.74 -7.55
C ARG A 213 -22.05 6.05 -6.37
N ASN A 214 -22.88 6.80 -5.63
CA ASN A 214 -23.53 6.33 -4.41
C ASN A 214 -24.61 5.27 -4.66
N ASP A 215 -25.15 5.19 -5.85
CA ASP A 215 -26.17 4.22 -6.30
C ASP A 215 -25.59 2.83 -6.56
N ASP A 216 -24.28 2.73 -6.84
CA ASP A 216 -23.59 1.46 -7.08
C ASP A 216 -22.14 1.51 -6.57
N PRO A 217 -21.91 1.49 -5.24
CA PRO A 217 -20.60 1.57 -4.65
C PRO A 217 -19.63 0.49 -5.11
N GLN A 218 -20.11 -0.74 -5.34
CA GLN A 218 -19.28 -1.88 -5.69
C GLN A 218 -18.58 -1.71 -7.05
N THR A 219 -19.15 -0.92 -7.94
CA THR A 219 -18.58 -0.64 -9.27
C THR A 219 -17.97 0.75 -9.39
N ALA A 220 -17.83 1.49 -8.28
CA ALA A 220 -17.35 2.86 -8.29
C ALA A 220 -15.86 2.97 -8.60
N SER A 221 -15.01 2.11 -8.01
CA SER A 221 -13.59 2.03 -8.38
C SER A 221 -13.44 1.23 -9.67
N ARG A 222 -13.17 1.94 -10.77
CA ARG A 222 -13.12 1.39 -12.14
C ARG A 222 -11.94 1.94 -12.95
N PRO A 223 -10.69 1.65 -12.55
CA PRO A 223 -9.52 2.13 -13.28
C PRO A 223 -9.58 1.77 -14.76
N PHE A 224 -9.19 2.71 -15.62
CA PHE A 224 -9.17 2.62 -17.08
C PHE A 224 -10.53 2.53 -17.77
N ASP A 225 -11.64 2.43 -17.05
CA ASP A 225 -12.98 2.51 -17.61
C ASP A 225 -13.29 3.95 -18.03
N LYS A 226 -14.05 4.12 -19.12
CA LYS A 226 -14.41 5.44 -19.65
C LYS A 226 -15.21 6.29 -18.65
N ASP A 227 -16.05 5.65 -17.83
CA ASP A 227 -16.97 6.33 -16.92
C ASP A 227 -16.41 6.42 -15.49
N ARG A 228 -15.09 6.32 -15.30
CA ARG A 228 -14.42 6.55 -14.01
C ARG A 228 -14.54 8.02 -13.60
N ASP A 229 -14.84 8.27 -12.33
CA ASP A 229 -15.17 9.61 -11.81
C ASP A 229 -14.39 10.01 -10.55
N GLY A 230 -13.39 9.26 -10.14
CA GLY A 230 -12.59 9.51 -8.94
C GLY A 230 -12.24 8.22 -8.19
N PHE A 231 -11.38 8.33 -7.19
CA PHE A 231 -11.00 7.16 -6.41
C PHE A 231 -12.04 6.81 -5.32
N VAL A 232 -12.02 5.59 -4.87
CA VAL A 232 -12.76 5.12 -3.68
C VAL A 232 -11.79 5.06 -2.51
N ALA A 233 -12.10 5.75 -1.41
CA ALA A 233 -11.26 5.71 -0.21
C ALA A 233 -11.25 4.31 0.41
N GLY A 234 -10.08 3.88 0.87
CA GLY A 234 -9.89 2.63 1.58
C GLY A 234 -9.06 2.82 2.85
N GLU A 235 -9.08 1.83 3.72
CA GLU A 235 -8.29 1.77 4.94
C GLU A 235 -7.71 0.37 5.18
N GLY A 236 -6.72 0.26 6.06
CA GLY A 236 -6.10 -1.02 6.40
C GLY A 236 -4.59 -0.93 6.59
N ALA A 237 -3.94 -2.08 6.51
CA ALA A 237 -2.49 -2.20 6.64
C ALA A 237 -1.93 -3.36 5.81
N GLY A 238 -0.68 -3.23 5.40
CA GLY A 238 0.13 -4.30 4.87
C GLY A 238 1.51 -4.33 5.54
N THR A 239 1.97 -5.51 5.89
CA THR A 239 3.30 -5.74 6.47
C THR A 239 4.10 -6.70 5.59
N ILE A 240 5.35 -6.32 5.32
CA ILE A 240 6.31 -7.10 4.57
C ILE A 240 7.59 -7.18 5.39
N ILE A 241 8.06 -8.38 5.69
CA ILE A 241 9.33 -8.56 6.36
C ILE A 241 10.41 -8.77 5.31
N LEU A 242 11.31 -7.80 5.22
CA LEU A 242 12.49 -7.85 4.37
C LEU A 242 13.68 -8.36 5.19
N GLU A 243 14.42 -9.29 4.61
CA GLU A 243 15.50 -9.98 5.28
C GLU A 243 16.69 -10.19 4.35
N GLU A 244 17.90 -10.10 4.88
CA GLU A 244 19.13 -10.44 4.17
C GLU A 244 19.13 -11.92 3.83
N LEU A 245 19.50 -12.26 2.59
CA LEU A 245 19.36 -13.63 2.05
C LEU A 245 20.07 -14.70 2.88
N GLU A 246 21.34 -14.47 3.25
CA GLU A 246 22.11 -15.46 4.00
C GLU A 246 21.59 -15.61 5.45
N HIS A 247 21.08 -14.52 6.05
CA HIS A 247 20.39 -14.56 7.32
C HIS A 247 19.11 -15.40 7.22
N ALA A 248 18.31 -15.20 6.17
CA ALA A 248 17.10 -15.98 5.92
C ALA A 248 17.38 -17.47 5.73
N LYS A 249 18.41 -17.81 4.94
CA LYS A 249 18.86 -19.19 4.72
C LYS A 249 19.34 -19.84 6.02
N ALA A 250 20.12 -19.12 6.82
CA ALA A 250 20.69 -19.65 8.07
C ALA A 250 19.61 -20.07 9.08
N ARG A 251 18.44 -19.40 9.10
CA ARG A 251 17.32 -19.79 9.95
C ARG A 251 16.28 -20.68 9.24
N GLY A 252 16.51 -21.07 7.98
CA GLY A 252 15.59 -21.91 7.21
C GLY A 252 14.27 -21.22 6.86
N ALA A 253 14.30 -19.91 6.61
CA ALA A 253 13.12 -19.12 6.31
C ALA A 253 12.44 -19.54 5.00
N LYS A 254 11.11 -19.45 4.99
CA LYS A 254 10.34 -19.43 3.74
C LYS A 254 10.63 -18.12 3.00
N ILE A 255 10.90 -18.20 1.71
CA ILE A 255 11.12 -17.04 0.84
C ILE A 255 9.97 -16.94 -0.15
N TYR A 256 9.33 -15.78 -0.22
CA TYR A 256 8.26 -15.48 -1.17
C TYR A 256 8.77 -15.00 -2.50
N ALA A 257 9.65 -14.00 -2.47
CA ALA A 257 10.25 -13.33 -3.60
C ALA A 257 11.52 -12.60 -3.15
N GLU A 258 12.27 -12.07 -4.10
CA GLU A 258 13.39 -11.17 -3.87
C GLU A 258 12.98 -9.74 -4.23
N LEU A 259 13.24 -8.76 -3.37
CA LEU A 259 13.15 -7.34 -3.70
C LEU A 259 14.47 -6.94 -4.35
N VAL A 260 14.41 -6.65 -5.65
CA VAL A 260 15.62 -6.46 -6.46
C VAL A 260 15.88 -5.01 -6.85
N GLY A 261 14.89 -4.14 -6.80
CA GLY A 261 15.07 -2.74 -7.14
C GLY A 261 14.03 -1.81 -6.56
N GLY A 262 14.45 -0.59 -6.28
CA GLY A 262 13.63 0.52 -5.82
C GLY A 262 13.91 1.79 -6.61
N GLY A 263 12.87 2.51 -7.01
CA GLY A 263 12.96 3.78 -7.70
C GLY A 263 12.18 4.87 -7.00
N MET A 264 12.69 6.09 -7.03
CA MET A 264 12.00 7.29 -6.54
C MET A 264 12.17 8.41 -7.56
N SER A 265 11.16 9.27 -7.68
CA SER A 265 11.21 10.50 -8.49
C SER A 265 10.19 11.52 -7.98
N ALA A 266 10.20 12.71 -8.55
CA ALA A 266 9.19 13.72 -8.34
C ALA A 266 8.63 14.21 -9.67
N ASP A 267 7.32 14.51 -9.72
CA ASP A 267 6.69 15.11 -10.89
C ASP A 267 7.12 16.56 -11.11
N ALA A 268 7.40 17.28 -10.02
CA ALA A 268 7.77 18.70 -10.02
C ALA A 268 6.81 19.57 -10.88
N ASN A 269 5.51 19.26 -10.82
CA ASN A 269 4.48 19.86 -11.67
C ASN A 269 3.37 20.56 -10.87
N HIS A 270 2.59 19.81 -10.08
CA HIS A 270 1.45 20.31 -9.33
C HIS A 270 1.28 19.52 -8.03
N ILE A 271 0.64 20.12 -7.00
CA ILE A 271 0.52 19.49 -5.68
C ILE A 271 -0.39 18.25 -5.66
N THR A 272 -1.35 18.13 -6.58
CA THR A 272 -2.32 17.03 -6.62
C THR A 272 -2.49 16.38 -7.98
N ALA A 273 -2.20 17.09 -9.08
CA ALA A 273 -2.32 16.55 -10.43
C ALA A 273 -0.99 15.90 -10.89
N PRO A 274 -1.04 14.74 -11.54
CA PRO A 274 0.14 14.14 -12.13
C PRO A 274 0.70 14.99 -13.28
N HIS A 275 1.96 14.78 -13.64
CA HIS A 275 2.50 15.39 -14.84
C HIS A 275 1.76 14.85 -16.08
N PRO A 276 1.21 15.70 -16.98
CA PRO A 276 0.36 15.24 -18.09
C PRO A 276 1.07 14.27 -19.04
N GLU A 277 2.40 14.42 -19.19
CA GLU A 277 3.23 13.54 -20.02
C GLU A 277 3.79 12.33 -19.22
N GLY A 278 3.38 12.11 -17.98
CA GLY A 278 3.85 11.00 -17.15
C GLY A 278 5.36 10.99 -16.88
N LEU A 279 6.04 12.15 -16.90
CA LEU A 279 7.50 12.20 -16.81
C LEU A 279 8.02 11.60 -15.50
N GLY A 280 7.42 11.96 -14.35
CA GLY A 280 7.82 11.42 -13.05
C GLY A 280 7.54 9.93 -12.95
N ALA A 281 6.38 9.47 -13.43
CA ALA A 281 6.02 8.06 -13.47
C ALA A 281 6.98 7.24 -14.36
N ARG A 282 7.36 7.76 -15.53
CA ARG A 282 8.36 7.12 -16.38
C ARG A 282 9.72 7.07 -15.72
N MET A 283 10.14 8.17 -15.09
CA MET A 283 11.44 8.25 -14.42
C MET A 283 11.56 7.29 -13.25
N VAL A 284 10.51 7.16 -12.43
CA VAL A 284 10.53 6.27 -11.27
C VAL A 284 10.66 4.80 -11.67
N MET A 285 9.92 4.35 -12.69
CA MET A 285 10.05 3.00 -13.24
C MET A 285 11.44 2.77 -13.87
N THR A 286 11.98 3.76 -14.61
CA THR A 286 13.35 3.70 -15.14
C THR A 286 14.38 3.55 -14.01
N ASN A 287 14.23 4.30 -12.92
CA ASN A 287 15.11 4.22 -11.78
C ASN A 287 15.05 2.85 -11.09
N ALA A 288 13.84 2.29 -10.92
CA ALA A 288 13.65 0.96 -10.34
C ALA A 288 14.28 -0.14 -11.21
N LEU A 289 14.08 -0.10 -12.53
CA LEU A 289 14.71 -1.05 -13.47
C LEU A 289 16.24 -0.96 -13.43
N ARG A 290 16.78 0.25 -13.43
CA ARG A 290 18.23 0.48 -13.34
C ARG A 290 18.81 -0.04 -12.02
N ASP A 291 18.13 0.19 -10.89
CA ASP A 291 18.55 -0.28 -9.57
C ASP A 291 18.53 -1.81 -9.49
N ALA A 292 17.54 -2.44 -10.13
CA ALA A 292 17.43 -3.90 -10.24
C ALA A 292 18.40 -4.53 -11.25
N GLY A 293 19.03 -3.76 -12.11
CA GLY A 293 19.82 -4.30 -13.24
C GLY A 293 18.96 -5.03 -14.28
N LEU A 294 17.66 -4.70 -14.36
CA LEU A 294 16.70 -5.31 -15.27
C LEU A 294 16.34 -4.38 -16.43
N THR A 295 15.78 -4.98 -17.47
CA THR A 295 15.21 -4.31 -18.64
C THR A 295 13.68 -4.40 -18.63
N THR A 296 13.02 -3.69 -19.53
CA THR A 296 11.57 -3.78 -19.73
C THR A 296 11.11 -5.20 -20.10
N ALA A 297 11.96 -5.96 -20.80
CA ALA A 297 11.67 -7.33 -21.21
C ALA A 297 11.63 -8.35 -20.04
N ASP A 298 12.17 -7.99 -18.89
CA ASP A 298 12.22 -8.85 -17.71
C ASP A 298 10.96 -8.74 -16.85
N ILE A 299 10.14 -7.70 -17.06
CA ILE A 299 8.91 -7.47 -16.29
C ILE A 299 7.73 -8.14 -16.97
N ASP A 300 6.96 -8.92 -16.22
CA ASP A 300 5.77 -9.60 -16.70
C ASP A 300 4.46 -8.99 -16.19
N TYR A 301 4.51 -8.29 -15.05
CA TYR A 301 3.37 -7.67 -14.41
C TYR A 301 3.70 -6.29 -13.84
N ILE A 302 2.78 -5.33 -14.04
CA ILE A 302 2.80 -4.04 -13.35
C ILE A 302 1.52 -3.91 -12.54
N ASN A 303 1.66 -3.85 -11.20
CA ASN A 303 0.62 -3.38 -10.31
C ASN A 303 0.69 -1.84 -10.31
N VAL A 304 -0.28 -1.22 -10.98
CA VAL A 304 -0.27 0.22 -11.21
C VAL A 304 -0.85 1.00 -10.04
N HIS A 305 -0.51 2.27 -9.97
CA HIS A 305 -1.18 3.19 -9.06
C HIS A 305 -2.68 3.29 -9.37
N GLY A 306 -3.08 3.46 -10.63
CA GLY A 306 -4.41 3.25 -11.19
C GLY A 306 -5.58 3.55 -10.23
N THR A 307 -5.79 4.83 -9.89
CA THR A 307 -6.74 5.23 -8.84
C THR A 307 -8.18 5.40 -9.32
N SER A 308 -8.48 5.11 -10.58
CA SER A 308 -9.80 5.41 -11.17
C SER A 308 -10.07 6.92 -11.32
N THR A 309 -9.00 7.71 -11.42
CA THR A 309 -9.11 9.15 -11.69
C THR A 309 -8.87 9.43 -13.18
N PRO A 310 -9.61 10.39 -13.78
CA PRO A 310 -9.49 10.66 -15.21
C PRO A 310 -8.07 10.96 -15.67
N LEU A 311 -7.34 11.81 -14.96
CA LEU A 311 -5.99 12.23 -15.35
C LEU A 311 -4.89 11.23 -14.91
N GLY A 312 -5.06 10.64 -13.73
CA GLY A 312 -4.06 9.73 -13.15
C GLY A 312 -3.84 8.50 -14.02
N ASP A 313 -4.92 7.84 -14.38
CA ASP A 313 -4.86 6.61 -15.16
C ASP A 313 -4.27 6.84 -16.57
N ILE A 314 -4.59 7.99 -17.20
CA ILE A 314 -4.02 8.36 -18.53
C ILE A 314 -2.52 8.62 -18.41
N SER A 315 -2.09 9.43 -17.44
CA SER A 315 -0.69 9.78 -17.24
C SER A 315 0.18 8.56 -16.98
N GLU A 316 -0.27 7.64 -16.13
CA GLU A 316 0.46 6.41 -15.81
C GLU A 316 0.54 5.47 -17.01
N THR A 317 -0.57 5.26 -17.71
CA THR A 317 -0.60 4.38 -18.90
C THR A 317 0.31 4.91 -20.00
N LYS A 318 0.34 6.24 -20.21
CA LYS A 318 1.26 6.88 -21.14
C LYS A 318 2.72 6.64 -20.73
N ALA A 319 3.04 6.80 -19.45
CA ALA A 319 4.39 6.54 -18.95
C ALA A 319 4.85 5.10 -19.17
N ILE A 320 3.93 4.13 -18.98
CA ILE A 320 4.20 2.71 -19.24
C ILE A 320 4.44 2.49 -20.75
N ALA A 321 3.56 2.98 -21.60
CA ALA A 321 3.70 2.82 -23.05
C ALA A 321 5.01 3.45 -23.57
N ASP A 322 5.34 4.66 -23.13
CA ASP A 322 6.55 5.37 -23.52
C ASP A 322 7.84 4.67 -23.04
N LEU A 323 7.83 4.04 -21.86
CA LEU A 323 9.00 3.36 -21.31
C LEU A 323 9.19 1.96 -21.89
N PHE A 324 8.10 1.19 -21.94
CA PHE A 324 8.16 -0.23 -22.30
C PHE A 324 8.08 -0.47 -23.82
N GLY A 325 7.60 0.49 -24.60
CA GLY A 325 7.49 0.34 -26.06
C GLY A 325 6.73 -0.94 -26.44
N GLU A 326 7.32 -1.77 -27.31
CA GLU A 326 6.73 -3.05 -27.72
C GLU A 326 6.60 -4.06 -26.57
N ASP A 327 7.42 -3.96 -25.51
CA ASP A 327 7.32 -4.81 -24.33
C ASP A 327 6.01 -4.57 -23.56
N ALA A 328 5.42 -3.37 -23.65
CA ALA A 328 4.14 -3.06 -23.02
C ALA A 328 3.00 -4.00 -23.44
N TYR A 329 3.03 -4.51 -24.66
CA TYR A 329 2.00 -5.44 -25.17
C TYR A 329 2.14 -6.88 -24.66
N ARG A 330 3.24 -7.18 -23.97
CA ARG A 330 3.49 -8.48 -23.32
C ARG A 330 3.23 -8.47 -21.82
N LEU A 331 3.03 -7.28 -21.25
CA LEU A 331 2.75 -7.10 -19.83
C LEU A 331 1.31 -7.47 -19.49
N ASN A 332 1.10 -7.91 -18.26
CA ASN A 332 -0.16 -7.68 -17.58
C ASN A 332 -0.07 -6.39 -16.78
N ILE A 333 -1.08 -5.57 -16.89
CA ILE A 333 -1.26 -4.35 -16.10
C ILE A 333 -2.53 -4.56 -15.29
N SER A 334 -2.51 -4.28 -13.98
CA SER A 334 -3.76 -4.25 -13.21
C SER A 334 -3.71 -3.28 -12.05
N SER A 335 -4.87 -2.72 -11.72
CA SER A 335 -5.08 -1.94 -10.52
C SER A 335 -5.91 -2.73 -9.52
N THR A 336 -5.28 -3.16 -8.44
CA THR A 336 -5.97 -3.81 -7.30
C THR A 336 -6.84 -2.84 -6.51
N LYS A 337 -6.67 -1.51 -6.72
CA LYS A 337 -7.57 -0.49 -6.15
C LYS A 337 -9.00 -0.57 -6.67
N SER A 338 -9.23 -1.25 -7.77
CA SER A 338 -10.58 -1.59 -8.23
C SER A 338 -11.36 -2.43 -7.19
N MET A 339 -10.63 -3.19 -6.37
CA MET A 339 -11.16 -4.10 -5.34
C MET A 339 -11.01 -3.52 -3.92
N THR A 340 -9.83 -3.03 -3.58
CA THR A 340 -9.51 -2.56 -2.22
C THR A 340 -9.88 -1.10 -1.96
N GLY A 341 -10.17 -0.31 -3.00
CA GLY A 341 -10.10 1.13 -2.89
C GLY A 341 -8.65 1.61 -2.72
N HIS A 342 -8.48 2.88 -2.46
CA HIS A 342 -7.18 3.53 -2.28
C HIS A 342 -6.86 3.71 -0.79
N LEU A 343 -5.93 2.91 -0.26
CA LEU A 343 -5.53 2.94 1.15
C LEU A 343 -4.48 4.03 1.46
N LEU A 344 -4.34 5.05 0.62
CA LEU A 344 -3.40 6.16 0.79
C LEU A 344 -1.99 5.69 1.16
N GLY A 345 -1.50 6.06 2.35
CA GLY A 345 -0.15 5.69 2.81
C GLY A 345 0.10 4.18 2.94
N ALA A 346 -0.94 3.38 3.12
CA ALA A 346 -0.86 1.92 3.16
C ALA A 346 -0.97 1.26 1.77
N ALA A 347 -1.35 2.00 0.72
CA ALA A 347 -1.63 1.44 -0.59
C ALA A 347 -0.45 0.62 -1.15
N GLY A 348 0.75 1.18 -1.15
CA GLY A 348 1.93 0.51 -1.68
C GLY A 348 2.27 -0.79 -0.96
N ALA A 349 1.96 -0.91 0.34
CA ALA A 349 2.23 -2.13 1.09
C ALA A 349 1.32 -3.29 0.66
N ILE A 350 0.00 -3.07 0.57
CA ILE A 350 -0.91 -4.12 0.11
C ILE A 350 -0.72 -4.46 -1.37
N GLU A 351 -0.34 -3.48 -2.19
CA GLU A 351 -0.04 -3.66 -3.61
C GLU A 351 1.27 -4.43 -3.83
N ALA A 352 2.27 -4.17 -2.99
CA ALA A 352 3.48 -4.98 -2.97
C ALA A 352 3.19 -6.43 -2.57
N ILE A 353 2.33 -6.68 -1.57
CA ILE A 353 1.87 -8.04 -1.23
C ILE A 353 1.19 -8.69 -2.44
N ALA A 354 0.32 -7.97 -3.15
CA ALA A 354 -0.32 -8.47 -4.37
C ALA A 354 0.71 -8.83 -5.46
N ALA A 355 1.72 -7.98 -5.67
CA ALA A 355 2.81 -8.22 -6.63
C ALA A 355 3.67 -9.43 -6.23
N ILE A 356 4.05 -9.54 -4.94
CA ILE A 356 4.80 -10.69 -4.40
C ILE A 356 4.03 -11.99 -4.60
N LEU A 357 2.73 -12.00 -4.29
CA LEU A 357 1.89 -13.18 -4.45
C LEU A 357 1.63 -13.52 -5.93
N ALA A 358 1.59 -12.52 -6.82
CA ALA A 358 1.54 -12.77 -8.26
C ALA A 358 2.81 -13.48 -8.76
N VAL A 359 3.99 -13.03 -8.32
CA VAL A 359 5.29 -13.69 -8.60
C VAL A 359 5.32 -15.11 -8.03
N LYS A 360 4.80 -15.30 -6.82
CA LYS A 360 4.83 -16.60 -6.13
C LYS A 360 3.90 -17.63 -6.76
N ASN A 361 2.71 -17.19 -7.21
CA ASN A 361 1.62 -18.09 -7.62
C ASN A 361 1.39 -18.14 -9.14
N ASP A 362 2.11 -17.32 -9.92
CA ASP A 362 1.94 -17.21 -11.38
C ASP A 362 0.49 -16.86 -11.78
N ILE A 363 -0.12 -15.92 -11.02
CA ILE A 363 -1.48 -15.42 -11.25
C ILE A 363 -1.46 -13.89 -11.09
N VAL A 364 -1.98 -13.17 -12.08
CA VAL A 364 -2.14 -11.71 -12.03
C VAL A 364 -3.57 -11.38 -11.61
N PRO A 365 -3.78 -10.62 -10.50
CA PRO A 365 -5.10 -10.15 -10.08
C PRO A 365 -5.72 -9.21 -11.13
N PRO A 366 -7.07 -9.17 -11.26
CA PRO A 366 -7.72 -8.33 -12.25
C PRO A 366 -7.80 -6.86 -11.84
N THR A 367 -8.03 -6.02 -12.85
CA THR A 367 -8.75 -4.75 -12.70
C THR A 367 -10.23 -5.04 -12.91
N ILE A 368 -11.05 -4.95 -11.87
CA ILE A 368 -12.50 -5.17 -11.99
C ILE A 368 -13.23 -3.90 -12.40
N ASN A 369 -14.52 -4.03 -12.72
CA ASN A 369 -15.43 -2.94 -13.05
C ASN A 369 -15.15 -2.24 -14.38
N HIS A 370 -14.55 -2.95 -15.32
CA HIS A 370 -14.46 -2.47 -16.70
C HIS A 370 -15.74 -2.82 -17.46
N PHE A 371 -16.44 -1.81 -17.95
CA PHE A 371 -17.69 -1.91 -18.71
C PHE A 371 -17.60 -1.23 -20.07
N THR A 372 -16.83 -0.14 -20.18
CA THR A 372 -16.76 0.69 -21.39
C THR A 372 -15.32 1.08 -21.70
N ASP A 373 -14.90 0.77 -22.93
CA ASP A 373 -13.58 1.16 -23.43
C ASP A 373 -13.45 2.69 -23.49
N ASP A 374 -12.32 3.20 -22.97
CA ASP A 374 -11.94 4.61 -23.10
C ASP A 374 -10.94 4.75 -24.26
N PRO A 375 -11.26 5.54 -25.31
CA PRO A 375 -10.37 5.73 -26.46
C PRO A 375 -9.04 6.42 -26.11
N ALA A 376 -8.88 6.91 -24.89
CA ALA A 376 -7.61 7.45 -24.41
C ALA A 376 -6.54 6.37 -24.16
N PHE A 377 -6.94 5.09 -24.07
CA PHE A 377 -6.04 3.96 -23.85
C PHE A 377 -5.82 3.14 -25.12
N ASP A 378 -4.57 2.67 -25.31
CA ASP A 378 -4.27 1.74 -26.39
C ASP A 378 -4.96 0.37 -26.13
N PRO A 379 -5.86 -0.08 -27.00
CA PRO A 379 -6.60 -1.34 -26.84
C PRO A 379 -5.72 -2.59 -26.91
N LYS A 380 -4.46 -2.48 -27.30
CA LYS A 380 -3.51 -3.59 -27.30
C LYS A 380 -2.91 -3.87 -25.92
N LEU A 381 -3.01 -2.92 -24.97
CA LEU A 381 -2.53 -3.11 -23.61
C LEU A 381 -3.43 -4.08 -22.85
N ASN A 382 -2.83 -5.02 -22.13
CA ASN A 382 -3.56 -5.98 -21.32
C ASN A 382 -3.76 -5.47 -19.89
N PHE A 383 -4.86 -4.76 -19.64
CA PHE A 383 -5.24 -4.27 -18.32
C PHE A 383 -5.79 -5.35 -17.37
N THR A 384 -5.74 -6.60 -17.74
CA THR A 384 -6.23 -7.75 -16.96
C THR A 384 -7.68 -7.55 -16.51
N PHE A 385 -8.57 -7.12 -17.41
CA PHE A 385 -9.92 -6.72 -17.05
C PHE A 385 -10.78 -7.88 -16.54
N ASN A 386 -11.46 -7.63 -15.44
CA ASN A 386 -12.55 -8.36 -14.81
C ASN A 386 -12.23 -9.80 -14.34
N LYS A 387 -11.16 -10.42 -14.79
CA LYS A 387 -10.77 -11.79 -14.41
C LYS A 387 -9.27 -11.92 -14.23
N ALA A 388 -8.86 -12.58 -13.16
CA ALA A 388 -7.47 -12.94 -12.93
C ALA A 388 -6.92 -13.78 -14.10
N GLN A 389 -5.66 -13.57 -14.44
CA GLN A 389 -4.99 -14.27 -15.53
C GLN A 389 -3.82 -15.12 -15.00
N LYS A 390 -3.83 -16.40 -15.33
CA LYS A 390 -2.69 -17.30 -15.08
C LYS A 390 -1.62 -17.07 -16.13
N ARG A 391 -0.43 -16.76 -15.67
CA ARG A 391 0.78 -16.66 -16.50
C ARG A 391 2.01 -16.74 -15.62
N GLU A 392 3.13 -17.14 -16.18
CA GLU A 392 4.40 -17.03 -15.48
C GLU A 392 4.71 -15.55 -15.19
N VAL A 393 5.02 -15.24 -13.93
CA VAL A 393 5.43 -13.90 -13.46
C VAL A 393 6.83 -14.01 -12.85
N ARG A 394 7.84 -13.76 -13.69
CA ARG A 394 9.25 -13.78 -13.26
C ARG A 394 9.59 -12.56 -12.42
N ALA A 395 9.07 -11.40 -12.82
CA ALA A 395 9.20 -10.17 -12.06
C ALA A 395 7.95 -9.30 -12.18
N ALA A 396 7.59 -8.65 -11.07
CA ALA A 396 6.49 -7.71 -10.98
C ALA A 396 7.00 -6.35 -10.46
N LEU A 397 6.53 -5.27 -11.08
CA LEU A 397 6.77 -3.90 -10.69
C LEU A 397 5.49 -3.35 -10.02
N SER A 398 5.63 -2.64 -8.90
CA SER A 398 4.51 -1.98 -8.20
C SER A 398 4.77 -0.48 -8.13
N ASN A 399 3.80 0.32 -8.59
CA ASN A 399 3.87 1.78 -8.65
C ASN A 399 2.97 2.44 -7.61
N THR A 400 3.46 3.48 -6.97
CA THR A 400 2.66 4.39 -6.15
C THR A 400 3.02 5.85 -6.46
N PHE A 401 1.99 6.67 -6.69
CA PHE A 401 2.15 8.10 -7.00
C PHE A 401 1.33 8.92 -5.99
N GLY A 402 2.02 9.76 -5.21
CA GLY A 402 1.43 10.52 -4.13
C GLY A 402 1.22 12.00 -4.45
N PHE A 403 0.26 12.62 -3.79
CA PHE A 403 0.14 14.07 -3.75
C PHE A 403 1.45 14.71 -3.32
N GLY A 404 1.79 15.88 -3.88
CA GLY A 404 3.12 16.46 -3.80
C GLY A 404 4.03 16.03 -4.97
N GLY A 405 3.54 15.13 -5.86
CA GLY A 405 4.30 14.59 -6.98
C GLY A 405 5.31 13.53 -6.55
N HIS A 406 5.09 12.87 -5.43
CA HIS A 406 5.97 11.81 -4.92
C HIS A 406 5.71 10.50 -5.67
N ASN A 407 6.70 9.98 -6.37
CA ASN A 407 6.61 8.72 -7.09
C ASN A 407 7.57 7.70 -6.51
N ALA A 408 7.09 6.49 -6.26
CA ALA A 408 7.89 5.36 -5.80
C ALA A 408 7.50 4.07 -6.55
N SER A 409 8.50 3.26 -6.90
CA SER A 409 8.31 1.96 -7.56
C SER A 409 9.25 0.93 -6.95
N VAL A 410 8.76 -0.30 -6.78
CA VAL A 410 9.55 -1.45 -6.31
C VAL A 410 9.40 -2.61 -7.28
N ILE A 411 10.44 -3.44 -7.41
CA ILE A 411 10.44 -4.62 -8.26
C ILE A 411 10.71 -5.87 -7.43
N PHE A 412 9.77 -6.79 -7.47
CA PHE A 412 9.90 -8.12 -6.88
C PHE A 412 10.15 -9.15 -7.98
N LYS A 413 11.13 -10.01 -7.76
CA LYS A 413 11.52 -11.08 -8.68
C LYS A 413 11.31 -12.44 -8.02
N LYS A 414 10.99 -13.45 -8.83
CA LYS A 414 10.95 -14.84 -8.38
C LYS A 414 12.31 -15.22 -7.78
N TYR A 415 12.26 -15.72 -6.57
CA TYR A 415 13.50 -16.16 -5.90
C TYR A 415 14.05 -17.42 -6.57
N GLU A 416 15.33 -17.39 -6.86
CA GLU A 416 16.13 -18.49 -7.39
C GLU A 416 17.35 -18.65 -6.49
N ASP A 417 17.66 -19.91 -6.09
CA ASP A 417 18.80 -20.28 -5.21
C ASP A 417 20.16 -19.91 -5.81
#